data_37384fe7dd1510b90609b15de2982daf
#
_entry.id   37384fe7dd1510b90609b15de2982daf
#
_cell.length_a   1.000
_cell.length_b   1.000
_cell.length_c   1.000
_cell.angle_alpha   90.00
_cell.angle_beta   90.00
_cell.angle_gamma   90.00
#
_symmetry.space_group_name_H-M   'P 1'
#
loop_
_entity.id
_entity.type
_entity.pdbx_description
1 polymer ?
#
loop_
_entity_poly.entity_id
_entity_poly.type
_entity_poly.pdbx_seq_one_letter_code
_entity_poly.pdbx_strand_id
1 'polypeptide(L)'
;MISDSGTDPIIMDLGSIAVSPLPITSRSLAIATQDTAAEHSTMPYRAPELFDVKTGTVIDTKVDIWSLGCTLYACLVGKSPFEMRSDETGGSLSICVLSGDWRFPDEGPGGKQKAKGKSPTAAAGGSSGAADDDGAISEPIREVVRRCLKVEPSERPDIDELIEMVERVVEELPEDRSA
;
A
#
# COMPACT_ATOMS: atom_id res chain seq x y z
N MET A 1 4.06 0.64 -17.11
CA MET A 1 3.79 1.65 -18.16
C MET A 1 2.30 1.68 -18.45
N ILE A 2 1.83 2.77 -19.02
CA ILE A 2 0.44 2.89 -19.51
C ILE A 2 0.51 2.83 -21.06
N SER A 3 -0.49 2.21 -21.71
CA SER A 3 -0.60 2.14 -23.17
C SER A 3 -0.71 3.54 -23.79
N ASP A 4 -0.49 3.65 -25.09
CA ASP A 4 -0.63 4.92 -25.84
C ASP A 4 -2.08 5.48 -25.76
N SER A 5 -3.08 4.62 -25.52
CA SER A 5 -4.47 5.03 -25.23
C SER A 5 -4.63 5.71 -23.87
N GLY A 6 -3.66 5.55 -22.96
CA GLY A 6 -3.70 6.10 -21.61
C GLY A 6 -4.58 5.33 -20.61
N THR A 7 -5.19 4.22 -21.04
CA THR A 7 -6.18 3.48 -20.24
C THR A 7 -5.70 2.11 -19.75
N ASP A 8 -4.80 1.46 -20.51
CA ASP A 8 -4.42 0.08 -20.21
C ASP A 8 -3.05 0.01 -19.53
N PRO A 9 -2.94 -0.56 -18.31
CA PRO A 9 -1.66 -0.80 -17.68
C PRO A 9 -0.90 -1.92 -18.40
N ILE A 10 0.40 -1.71 -18.61
CA ILE A 10 1.29 -2.71 -19.23
C ILE A 10 2.35 -3.11 -18.20
N ILE A 11 2.37 -4.41 -17.85
CA ILE A 11 3.45 -4.98 -17.02
C ILE A 11 4.69 -5.11 -17.89
N MET A 12 5.82 -4.62 -17.38
CA MET A 12 7.10 -4.61 -18.06
C MET A 12 8.21 -5.09 -17.14
N ASP A 13 9.37 -5.36 -17.74
CA ASP A 13 10.59 -5.75 -17.04
C ASP A 13 10.43 -7.03 -16.24
N LEU A 14 10.20 -8.13 -16.96
CA LEU A 14 10.01 -9.46 -16.40
C LEU A 14 11.34 -10.15 -16.02
N GLY A 15 12.46 -9.42 -16.01
CA GLY A 15 13.79 -9.96 -15.71
C GLY A 15 13.98 -10.42 -14.27
N SER A 16 13.11 -9.99 -13.36
CA SER A 16 13.17 -10.31 -11.92
C SER A 16 12.04 -11.23 -11.44
N ILE A 17 11.28 -11.85 -12.35
CA ILE A 17 10.25 -12.82 -11.93
C ILE A 17 10.86 -14.07 -11.33
N ALA A 18 10.21 -14.61 -10.31
CA ALA A 18 10.58 -15.83 -9.64
C ALA A 18 9.43 -16.84 -9.60
N VAL A 19 9.75 -18.12 -9.44
CA VAL A 19 8.74 -19.16 -9.26
C VAL A 19 8.15 -19.06 -7.84
N SER A 20 6.84 -19.12 -7.73
CA SER A 20 6.11 -19.09 -6.46
C SER A 20 5.17 -20.32 -6.37
N PRO A 21 4.99 -20.93 -5.18
CA PRO A 21 5.67 -20.64 -3.91
C PRO A 21 7.11 -21.17 -3.88
N LEU A 22 7.97 -20.49 -3.08
CA LEU A 22 9.36 -20.89 -2.84
C LEU A 22 9.54 -21.37 -1.39
N PRO A 23 9.56 -22.69 -1.12
CA PRO A 23 9.86 -23.22 0.21
C PRO A 23 11.35 -23.02 0.55
N ILE A 24 11.63 -22.37 1.67
CA ILE A 24 13.00 -22.11 2.13
C ILE A 24 13.49 -23.31 2.94
N THR A 25 14.09 -24.28 2.27
CA THR A 25 14.49 -25.58 2.85
C THR A 25 15.87 -25.59 3.50
N SER A 26 16.69 -24.56 3.28
CA SER A 26 18.04 -24.48 3.81
C SER A 26 18.46 -23.03 4.10
N ARG A 27 19.47 -22.89 4.97
CA ARG A 27 20.06 -21.57 5.26
C ARG A 27 20.73 -20.94 4.02
N SER A 28 21.36 -21.75 3.17
CA SER A 28 21.98 -21.26 1.93
C SER A 28 20.94 -20.70 0.97
N LEU A 29 19.78 -21.37 0.85
CA LEU A 29 18.67 -20.88 0.04
C LEU A 29 18.07 -19.59 0.64
N ALA A 30 17.94 -19.51 1.98
CA ALA A 30 17.47 -18.32 2.65
C ALA A 30 18.35 -17.11 2.33
N ILE A 31 19.67 -17.25 2.45
CA ILE A 31 20.64 -16.18 2.13
C ILE A 31 20.55 -15.81 0.64
N ALA A 32 20.56 -16.80 -0.26
CA ALA A 32 20.47 -16.54 -1.69
C ALA A 32 19.16 -15.81 -2.07
N THR A 33 18.03 -16.19 -1.45
CA THR A 33 16.74 -15.51 -1.67
C THR A 33 16.78 -14.07 -1.18
N GLN A 34 17.38 -13.84 0.00
CA GLN A 34 17.54 -12.49 0.56
C GLN A 34 18.43 -11.61 -0.32
N ASP A 35 19.56 -12.15 -0.80
CA ASP A 35 20.49 -11.44 -1.68
C ASP A 35 19.82 -11.10 -3.02
N THR A 36 19.11 -12.06 -3.62
CA THR A 36 18.34 -11.84 -4.86
C THR A 36 17.28 -10.76 -4.65
N ALA A 37 16.56 -10.80 -3.54
CA ALA A 37 15.57 -9.76 -3.22
C ALA A 37 16.22 -8.39 -3.03
N ALA A 38 17.43 -8.34 -2.46
CA ALA A 38 18.17 -7.10 -2.27
C ALA A 38 18.66 -6.51 -3.61
N GLU A 39 19.00 -7.35 -4.57
CA GLU A 39 19.45 -6.96 -5.90
C GLU A 39 18.29 -6.51 -6.81
N HIS A 40 17.16 -7.23 -6.76
CA HIS A 40 16.06 -7.10 -7.72
C HIS A 40 14.84 -6.34 -7.20
N SER A 41 14.84 -5.85 -5.96
CA SER A 41 13.74 -5.06 -5.41
C SER A 41 14.21 -3.76 -4.77
N THR A 42 13.41 -2.71 -4.94
CA THR A 42 13.66 -1.40 -4.34
C THR A 42 13.26 -1.42 -2.87
N MET A 43 14.18 -1.08 -1.97
CA MET A 43 14.02 -1.23 -0.51
C MET A 43 12.69 -0.69 0.05
N PRO A 44 12.21 0.52 -0.31
CA PRO A 44 10.94 1.06 0.21
C PRO A 44 9.68 0.25 -0.14
N TYR A 45 9.77 -0.63 -1.13
CA TYR A 45 8.67 -1.46 -1.64
C TYR A 45 8.84 -2.94 -1.32
N ARG A 46 10.02 -3.32 -0.78
CA ARG A 46 10.35 -4.72 -0.45
C ARG A 46 9.57 -5.18 0.78
N ALA A 47 8.96 -6.35 0.68
CA ALA A 47 8.22 -6.95 1.79
C ALA A 47 9.13 -7.32 2.98
N PRO A 48 8.65 -7.21 4.24
CA PRO A 48 9.45 -7.42 5.45
C PRO A 48 10.14 -8.78 5.50
N GLU A 49 9.45 -9.84 5.07
CA GLU A 49 9.96 -11.21 5.06
C GLU A 49 11.17 -11.42 4.13
N LEU A 50 11.43 -10.49 3.21
CA LEU A 50 12.59 -10.52 2.31
C LEU A 50 13.83 -9.84 2.89
N PHE A 51 13.73 -9.17 4.06
CA PHE A 51 14.88 -8.58 4.75
C PHE A 51 15.62 -9.58 5.65
N ASP A 52 14.90 -10.61 6.14
CA ASP A 52 15.44 -11.66 7.01
C ASP A 52 14.72 -12.98 6.69
N VAL A 53 15.11 -13.57 5.57
CA VAL A 53 14.51 -14.82 5.09
C VAL A 53 14.89 -15.98 5.99
N LYS A 54 13.90 -16.68 6.56
CA LYS A 54 14.11 -17.76 7.52
C LYS A 54 13.93 -19.15 6.91
N THR A 55 14.78 -20.08 7.33
CA THR A 55 14.62 -21.50 6.96
C THR A 55 13.32 -22.04 7.55
N GLY A 56 12.57 -22.78 6.78
CA GLY A 56 11.28 -23.36 7.16
C GLY A 56 10.08 -22.49 6.82
N THR A 57 10.29 -21.29 6.27
CA THR A 57 9.21 -20.43 5.74
C THR A 57 8.97 -20.71 4.24
N VAL A 58 7.90 -20.14 3.73
CA VAL A 58 7.57 -20.13 2.30
C VAL A 58 7.47 -18.67 1.86
N ILE A 59 8.20 -18.30 0.83
CA ILE A 59 8.03 -17.02 0.15
C ILE A 59 7.05 -17.24 -1.01
N ASP A 60 6.01 -16.46 -1.05
CA ASP A 60 4.93 -16.57 -2.04
C ASP A 60 4.54 -15.23 -2.65
N THR A 61 3.44 -15.20 -3.39
CA THR A 61 2.92 -13.99 -4.07
C THR A 61 2.51 -12.85 -3.13
N LYS A 62 2.45 -13.09 -1.82
CA LYS A 62 2.13 -12.05 -0.83
C LYS A 62 3.19 -10.94 -0.77
N VAL A 63 4.41 -11.22 -1.26
CA VAL A 63 5.45 -10.16 -1.43
C VAL A 63 5.05 -9.12 -2.47
N ASP A 64 4.36 -9.56 -3.54
CA ASP A 64 3.87 -8.66 -4.59
C ASP A 64 2.67 -7.84 -4.10
N ILE A 65 1.79 -8.44 -3.30
CA ILE A 65 0.68 -7.73 -2.64
C ILE A 65 1.19 -6.58 -1.77
N TRP A 66 2.25 -6.82 -0.99
CA TRP A 66 2.91 -5.76 -0.22
C TRP A 66 3.44 -4.64 -1.11
N SER A 67 4.19 -5.00 -2.16
CA SER A 67 4.77 -4.03 -3.10
C SER A 67 3.70 -3.21 -3.82
N LEU A 68 2.57 -3.85 -4.15
CA LEU A 68 1.41 -3.20 -4.75
C LEU A 68 0.75 -2.21 -3.78
N GLY A 69 0.62 -2.59 -2.49
CA GLY A 69 0.14 -1.69 -1.44
C GLY A 69 1.02 -0.45 -1.26
N CYS A 70 2.35 -0.63 -1.27
CA CYS A 70 3.30 0.49 -1.25
C CYS A 70 3.16 1.39 -2.49
N THR A 71 2.94 0.78 -3.66
CA THR A 71 2.77 1.51 -4.92
C THR A 71 1.46 2.31 -4.91
N LEU A 72 0.34 1.70 -4.48
CA LEU A 72 -0.94 2.39 -4.35
C LEU A 72 -0.81 3.58 -3.39
N TYR A 73 -0.20 3.39 -2.23
CA TYR A 73 0.07 4.49 -1.31
C TYR A 73 0.89 5.59 -1.98
N ALA A 74 1.96 5.24 -2.71
CA ALA A 74 2.81 6.23 -3.38
C ALA A 74 2.06 7.00 -4.49
N CYS A 75 1.13 6.37 -5.20
CA CYS A 75 0.26 7.03 -6.16
C CYS A 75 -0.67 8.06 -5.50
N LEU A 76 -1.15 7.76 -4.29
CA LEU A 76 -2.08 8.61 -3.55
C LEU A 76 -1.39 9.78 -2.83
N VAL A 77 -0.15 9.57 -2.35
CA VAL A 77 0.55 10.48 -1.43
C VAL A 77 1.78 11.13 -2.08
N GLY A 78 2.31 10.51 -3.16
CA GLY A 78 3.49 10.99 -3.88
C GLY A 78 4.82 10.41 -3.38
N LYS A 79 4.82 9.60 -2.32
CA LYS A 79 6.00 8.94 -1.74
C LYS A 79 5.62 7.61 -1.11
N SER A 80 6.54 6.65 -1.02
CA SER A 80 6.25 5.38 -0.36
C SER A 80 5.94 5.57 1.14
N PRO A 81 5.13 4.69 1.76
CA PRO A 81 4.70 4.84 3.16
C PRO A 81 5.88 4.85 4.13
N PHE A 82 6.88 4.02 3.86
CA PHE A 82 8.03 3.84 4.75
C PHE A 82 9.11 4.92 4.57
N GLU A 83 9.27 5.47 3.37
CA GLU A 83 10.11 6.66 3.15
C GLU A 83 9.51 7.88 3.85
N MET A 84 8.19 8.07 3.74
CA MET A 84 7.53 9.14 4.49
C MET A 84 7.79 9.00 5.98
N ARG A 85 7.60 7.80 6.51
CA ARG A 85 7.78 7.54 7.94
C ARG A 85 9.22 7.71 8.39
N SER A 86 10.19 7.24 7.59
CA SER A 86 11.63 7.42 7.83
C SER A 86 12.01 8.90 7.88
N ASP A 87 11.49 9.72 6.95
CA ASP A 87 11.73 11.16 6.93
C ASP A 87 11.13 11.88 8.14
N GLU A 88 9.91 11.51 8.53
CA GLU A 88 9.24 12.10 9.70
C GLU A 88 9.95 11.81 11.02
N THR A 89 10.49 10.61 11.17
CA THR A 89 11.10 10.16 12.42
C THR A 89 12.62 10.33 12.46
N GLY A 90 13.26 10.54 11.30
CA GLY A 90 14.71 10.45 11.14
C GLY A 90 15.24 9.02 11.35
N GLY A 91 14.35 8.03 11.35
CA GLY A 91 14.67 6.63 11.59
C GLY A 91 15.17 5.90 10.35
N SER A 92 15.60 4.65 10.55
CA SER A 92 16.01 3.78 9.45
C SER A 92 14.79 3.28 8.67
N LEU A 93 14.84 3.40 7.35
CA LEU A 93 13.83 2.89 6.43
C LEU A 93 13.53 1.39 6.66
N SER A 94 14.57 0.57 6.81
CA SER A 94 14.42 -0.85 7.05
C SER A 94 13.70 -1.16 8.37
N ILE A 95 13.91 -0.37 9.41
CA ILE A 95 13.20 -0.51 10.68
C ILE A 95 11.72 -0.19 10.49
N CYS A 96 11.38 0.88 9.77
CA CYS A 96 9.99 1.21 9.46
C CYS A 96 9.29 0.08 8.70
N VAL A 97 9.95 -0.52 7.69
CA VAL A 97 9.41 -1.65 6.94
C VAL A 97 9.20 -2.86 7.84
N LEU A 98 10.22 -3.28 8.59
CA LEU A 98 10.18 -4.48 9.45
C LEU A 98 9.16 -4.38 10.58
N SER A 99 8.93 -3.18 11.10
CA SER A 99 7.94 -2.93 12.15
C SER A 99 6.53 -2.66 11.62
N GLY A 100 6.38 -2.43 10.30
CA GLY A 100 5.13 -1.99 9.71
C GLY A 100 4.72 -0.58 10.20
N ASP A 101 5.69 0.25 10.60
CA ASP A 101 5.41 1.61 11.07
C ASP A 101 5.25 2.56 9.89
N TRP A 102 4.02 2.82 9.55
CA TRP A 102 3.60 3.78 8.53
C TRP A 102 2.21 4.35 8.86
N ARG A 103 1.82 5.44 8.21
CA ARG A 103 0.51 6.06 8.35
C ARG A 103 0.20 6.96 7.16
N PHE A 104 -1.05 7.33 7.00
CA PHE A 104 -1.39 8.41 6.08
C PHE A 104 -1.00 9.79 6.67
N PRO A 105 -0.71 10.79 5.83
CA PRO A 105 -0.23 12.10 6.29
C PRO A 105 -1.16 12.81 7.27
N ASP A 106 -2.46 12.60 7.14
CA ASP A 106 -3.51 13.19 7.98
C ASP A 106 -3.79 12.42 9.30
N GLU A 107 -3.18 11.26 9.48
CA GLU A 107 -3.28 10.44 10.70
C GLU A 107 -2.23 10.81 11.76
N GLY A 108 -1.33 11.75 11.46
CA GLY A 108 -0.24 12.16 12.34
C GLY A 108 -0.61 13.22 13.38
N PRO A 109 0.27 13.46 14.37
CA PRO A 109 0.11 14.57 15.31
C PRO A 109 0.30 15.89 14.56
N GLY A 110 -0.78 16.47 14.11
CA GLY A 110 -0.84 17.68 13.25
C GLY A 110 -1.77 17.51 12.05
N GLY A 111 -2.18 16.28 11.73
CA GLY A 111 -3.25 16.03 10.78
C GLY A 111 -4.58 16.53 11.33
N LYS A 112 -5.33 17.25 10.53
CA LYS A 112 -6.68 17.70 10.90
C LYS A 112 -7.57 16.44 10.95
N GLN A 113 -7.75 15.87 12.14
CA GLN A 113 -8.82 14.92 12.38
C GLN A 113 -10.14 15.65 12.15
N LYS A 114 -10.80 15.41 11.03
CA LYS A 114 -12.24 15.71 10.92
C LYS A 114 -12.95 14.85 11.98
N ALA A 115 -13.33 15.49 13.06
CA ALA A 115 -14.04 14.89 14.18
C ALA A 115 -15.26 14.13 13.67
N LYS A 116 -15.30 12.85 13.97
CA LYS A 116 -16.49 12.00 13.80
C LYS A 116 -17.63 12.61 14.60
N GLY A 117 -18.70 12.99 13.90
CA GLY A 117 -19.80 13.81 14.35
C GLY A 117 -20.43 13.43 15.68
N LYS A 118 -20.76 14.45 16.44
CA LYS A 118 -21.87 14.46 17.41
C LYS A 118 -23.03 15.22 16.75
N SER A 119 -24.12 14.51 16.54
CA SER A 119 -25.42 15.04 16.10
C SER A 119 -26.10 15.86 17.21
N PRO A 120 -27.29 16.42 16.99
CA PRO A 120 -27.49 17.79 16.51
C PRO A 120 -28.32 18.62 17.50
N THR A 121 -28.34 19.89 17.35
CA THR A 121 -29.57 20.69 17.63
C THR A 121 -29.62 21.88 16.68
N ALA A 122 -30.81 22.10 16.17
CA ALA A 122 -31.17 23.00 15.10
C ALA A 122 -30.97 24.48 15.41
N ALA A 123 -30.58 25.26 14.36
CA ALA A 123 -31.28 26.48 13.98
C ALA A 123 -30.69 27.05 12.68
N ALA A 124 -31.56 27.18 11.73
CA ALA A 124 -31.73 28.06 10.58
C ALA A 124 -30.59 28.97 10.08
N GLY A 125 -30.38 28.90 8.74
CA GLY A 125 -30.10 30.12 7.96
C GLY A 125 -28.92 30.03 7.00
N GLY A 126 -29.18 29.75 5.71
CA GLY A 126 -28.57 30.49 4.63
C GLY A 126 -27.27 29.99 3.99
N SER A 127 -27.38 29.77 2.70
CA SER A 127 -26.32 29.85 1.66
C SER A 127 -25.59 28.58 1.27
N SER A 128 -25.96 28.13 0.10
CA SER A 128 -25.29 27.15 -0.74
C SER A 128 -23.81 27.51 -0.99
N GLY A 129 -22.92 26.72 -0.43
CA GLY A 129 -21.53 26.65 -0.85
C GLY A 129 -21.24 25.18 -1.12
N ALA A 130 -20.90 24.85 -2.37
CA ALA A 130 -20.34 23.55 -2.71
C ALA A 130 -19.17 23.29 -1.77
N ALA A 131 -19.25 22.22 -1.00
CA ALA A 131 -18.14 21.77 -0.19
C ALA A 131 -17.06 21.29 -1.16
N ASP A 132 -15.97 22.05 -1.25
CA ASP A 132 -14.72 21.59 -1.81
C ASP A 132 -14.35 20.29 -1.08
N ASP A 133 -14.47 19.18 -1.76
CA ASP A 133 -13.88 17.88 -1.38
C ASP A 133 -12.37 18.05 -1.58
N ASP A 134 -11.70 18.49 -0.52
CA ASP A 134 -10.29 18.86 -0.50
C ASP A 134 -9.46 17.56 -0.54
N GLY A 135 -9.49 16.85 -1.68
CA GLY A 135 -8.56 15.78 -2.04
C GLY A 135 -8.31 14.67 -0.99
N ALA A 136 -9.21 14.51 -0.03
CA ALA A 136 -9.06 13.52 1.04
C ALA A 136 -9.19 12.10 0.47
N ILE A 137 -8.16 11.27 0.71
CA ILE A 137 -8.18 9.85 0.33
C ILE A 137 -9.35 9.17 1.05
N SER A 138 -10.24 8.52 0.30
CA SER A 138 -11.43 7.87 0.85
C SER A 138 -11.07 6.68 1.74
N GLU A 139 -11.89 6.40 2.76
CA GLU A 139 -11.62 5.30 3.69
C GLU A 139 -11.57 3.91 3.03
N PRO A 140 -12.42 3.57 2.03
CA PRO A 140 -12.30 2.32 1.31
C PRO A 140 -10.94 2.12 0.63
N ILE A 141 -10.38 3.15 0.01
CA ILE A 141 -9.03 3.08 -0.60
C ILE A 141 -7.95 2.90 0.48
N ARG A 142 -8.08 3.61 1.61
CA ARG A 142 -7.16 3.44 2.75
C ARG A 142 -7.17 2.01 3.28
N GLU A 143 -8.34 1.39 3.36
CA GLU A 143 -8.48 0.01 3.82
C GLU A 143 -7.77 -0.98 2.87
N VAL A 144 -7.85 -0.79 1.55
CA VAL A 144 -7.07 -1.58 0.59
C VAL A 144 -5.58 -1.51 0.91
N VAL A 145 -5.04 -0.30 1.11
CA VAL A 145 -3.62 -0.12 1.48
C VAL A 145 -3.30 -0.81 2.80
N ARG A 146 -4.13 -0.63 3.84
CA ARG A 146 -3.91 -1.24 5.16
C ARG A 146 -3.91 -2.77 5.11
N ARG A 147 -4.74 -3.36 4.28
CA ARG A 147 -4.81 -4.81 4.10
C ARG A 147 -3.57 -5.34 3.36
N CYS A 148 -3.09 -4.63 2.35
CA CYS A 148 -1.86 -5.01 1.63
C CYS A 148 -0.61 -4.88 2.50
N LEU A 149 -0.55 -3.90 3.39
CA LEU A 149 0.62 -3.57 4.21
C LEU A 149 0.60 -4.22 5.62
N LYS A 150 0.05 -5.43 5.72
CA LYS A 150 0.20 -6.26 6.92
C LYS A 150 1.60 -6.86 6.97
N VAL A 151 2.27 -6.78 8.12
CA VAL A 151 3.63 -7.33 8.31
C VAL A 151 3.63 -8.84 8.07
N GLU A 152 2.65 -9.54 8.66
CA GLU A 152 2.46 -10.98 8.46
C GLU A 152 1.88 -11.27 7.07
N PRO A 153 2.56 -12.05 6.21
CA PRO A 153 2.08 -12.33 4.86
C PRO A 153 0.69 -13.00 4.82
N SER A 154 0.40 -13.86 5.79
CA SER A 154 -0.89 -14.56 5.89
C SER A 154 -2.09 -13.64 6.19
N GLU A 155 -1.85 -12.43 6.68
CA GLU A 155 -2.90 -11.43 6.94
C GLU A 155 -3.20 -10.55 5.72
N ARG A 156 -2.36 -10.60 4.69
CA ARG A 156 -2.57 -9.88 3.43
C ARG A 156 -3.61 -10.62 2.58
N PRO A 157 -4.43 -9.90 1.80
CA PRO A 157 -5.31 -10.53 0.84
C PRO A 157 -4.52 -11.34 -0.19
N ASP A 158 -5.12 -12.34 -0.78
CA ASP A 158 -4.62 -12.89 -2.04
C ASP A 158 -5.06 -12.00 -3.22
N ILE A 159 -4.66 -12.37 -4.43
CA ILE A 159 -4.92 -11.53 -5.58
C ILE A 159 -6.42 -11.45 -5.90
N ASP A 160 -7.16 -12.53 -5.70
CA ASP A 160 -8.60 -12.57 -5.98
C ASP A 160 -9.37 -11.72 -4.96
N GLU A 161 -9.05 -11.85 -3.66
CA GLU A 161 -9.59 -10.96 -2.62
C GLU A 161 -9.26 -9.49 -2.87
N LEU A 162 -8.02 -9.19 -3.32
CA LEU A 162 -7.61 -7.83 -3.62
C LEU A 162 -8.39 -7.24 -4.80
N ILE A 163 -8.61 -8.03 -5.86
CA ILE A 163 -9.42 -7.62 -7.00
C ILE A 163 -10.83 -7.26 -6.54
N GLU A 164 -11.50 -8.15 -5.78
CA GLU A 164 -12.83 -7.88 -5.24
C GLU A 164 -12.90 -6.63 -4.35
N MET A 165 -11.85 -6.37 -3.57
CA MET A 165 -11.77 -5.15 -2.75
C MET A 165 -11.68 -3.91 -3.62
N VAL A 166 -10.84 -3.94 -4.65
CA VAL A 166 -10.62 -2.79 -5.56
C VAL A 166 -11.86 -2.54 -6.41
N GLU A 167 -12.50 -3.58 -6.95
CA GLU A 167 -13.75 -3.46 -7.71
C GLU A 167 -14.84 -2.75 -6.91
N ARG A 168 -15.04 -3.14 -5.65
CA ARG A 168 -15.99 -2.44 -4.75
C ARG A 168 -15.66 -0.97 -4.55
N VAL A 169 -14.37 -0.66 -4.39
CA VAL A 169 -13.93 0.74 -4.26
C VAL A 169 -14.23 1.53 -5.53
N VAL A 170 -13.97 0.95 -6.70
CA VAL A 170 -14.22 1.59 -8.01
C VAL A 170 -15.71 1.82 -8.22
N GLU A 171 -16.56 0.85 -7.86
CA GLU A 171 -18.02 0.98 -7.95
C GLU A 171 -18.59 2.09 -7.04
N GLU A 172 -17.97 2.33 -5.90
CA GLU A 172 -18.35 3.39 -4.95
C GLU A 172 -17.84 4.78 -5.34
N LEU A 173 -16.88 4.87 -6.28
CA LEU A 173 -16.40 6.16 -6.75
C LEU A 173 -17.48 6.88 -7.59
N PRO A 174 -17.66 8.19 -7.39
CA PRO A 174 -18.57 8.96 -8.25
C PRO A 174 -18.08 8.88 -9.70
N GLU A 175 -19.01 8.59 -10.62
CA GLU A 175 -18.69 8.64 -12.05
C GLU A 175 -18.16 10.03 -12.40
N ASP A 176 -16.95 10.07 -12.93
CA ASP A 176 -16.33 11.30 -13.36
C ASP A 176 -17.11 11.83 -14.59
N ARG A 177 -17.96 12.84 -14.36
CA ARG A 177 -18.81 13.45 -15.41
C ARG A 177 -18.03 14.44 -16.27
N SER A 178 -16.75 14.27 -16.45
CA SER A 178 -15.91 15.06 -17.35
C SER A 178 -15.63 14.27 -18.64
N ALA A 179 -16.58 14.24 -19.54
CA ALA A 179 -16.38 13.97 -20.96
C ALA A 179 -16.65 15.25 -21.76
#